data_467fe0a103321fa48365b7d1e73e142b
#
_entry.id   467fe0a103321fa48365b7d1e73e142b
#
_cell.length_a   1.000
_cell.length_b   1.000
_cell.length_c   1.000
_cell.angle_alpha   90.00
_cell.angle_beta   90.00
_cell.angle_gamma   90.00
#
_symmetry.space_group_name_H-M   'P 1'
#
loop_
_entity.id
_entity.type
_entity.pdbx_description
1 polymer ?
#
loop_
_entity_poly.entity_id
_entity_poly.type
_entity_poly.pdbx_seq_one_letter_code
_entity_poly.pdbx_strand_id
1 'polypeptide(L)'
;MLLRAALAGFVLASLTLPVQAETIRIAIGTQDATINCAAGGLLIRELGLLDKYLPHDGKYKDATYDVEWKNFTSGAPLTNEMVAGKLDFGAMADFPGAFNGVAFETAGKHSLFISVLSGSIKGSGNGIVVPSSSTVQSLSELKGKSISVPFASTAHGMLLRAVAVEGWDPLKDVNIIAQAPEIAGSALQANKIDAHADFVPYAELFPNRGFARKIYDGSQSNSPTFHGALVDETYARQYTEVVVAYLRAGIEANQLLAAEPEKYSELIEKVTGIEAEVNYLFHGPLGVQTREMTWKPEYRQAVGTAIDTLKLLKKADRGLDLNSFIDDQYIRAAFKASGLDYTEQLANYVQLPLNANDAISGKPITDFTRVAEIWVKGEPKVRHYASAESAFSALDSLKKEGKSIRAIYAQASDSGIKLLADQAWFATDAKGRLSAFLLKGQAQQYAKAKGGKVLDFTDASAKSIASR
;
A
#
# COMPACT_ATOMS: atom_id res chain seq x y z
N MET A 1 -36.51 86.08 24.33
CA MET A 1 -36.11 84.78 24.90
C MET A 1 -35.84 83.84 23.75
N LEU A 2 -34.60 83.66 23.45
CA LEU A 2 -34.13 82.80 22.34
C LEU A 2 -33.57 81.46 22.91
N LEU A 3 -34.23 80.37 22.58
CA LEU A 3 -33.81 79.02 22.96
C LEU A 3 -32.76 78.57 21.96
N ARG A 4 -31.51 78.28 22.37
CA ARG A 4 -30.49 77.69 21.56
C ARG A 4 -30.55 76.18 21.79
N ALA A 5 -30.90 75.43 20.72
CA ALA A 5 -30.78 73.97 20.68
C ALA A 5 -29.35 73.59 20.32
N ALA A 6 -28.65 72.86 21.19
CA ALA A 6 -27.33 72.26 20.93
C ALA A 6 -27.53 70.87 20.32
N LEU A 7 -27.11 70.66 19.06
CA LEU A 7 -27.05 69.39 18.40
C LEU A 7 -25.69 68.71 18.89
N ALA A 8 -25.81 67.64 19.68
CA ALA A 8 -24.68 66.77 20.00
C ALA A 8 -24.54 65.72 18.89
N GLY A 9 -23.51 65.85 18.04
CA GLY A 9 -23.14 64.84 17.05
C GLY A 9 -22.48 63.65 17.74
N PHE A 10 -23.14 62.49 17.70
CA PHE A 10 -22.57 61.20 18.07
C PHE A 10 -21.68 60.70 16.92
N VAL A 11 -20.35 60.76 17.06
CA VAL A 11 -19.41 60.09 16.18
C VAL A 11 -19.36 58.63 16.60
N LEU A 12 -20.01 57.75 15.84
CA LEU A 12 -19.79 56.28 15.93
C LEU A 12 -18.37 55.99 15.48
N ALA A 13 -17.43 55.85 16.40
CA ALA A 13 -16.14 55.23 16.14
C ALA A 13 -16.38 53.72 15.91
N SER A 14 -16.34 53.31 14.67
CA SER A 14 -16.29 51.87 14.29
C SER A 14 -14.98 51.29 14.86
N LEU A 15 -15.07 50.63 16.00
CA LEU A 15 -14.00 49.79 16.53
C LEU A 15 -13.87 48.60 15.60
N THR A 16 -12.98 48.68 14.62
CA THR A 16 -12.47 47.48 13.91
C THR A 16 -11.64 46.72 14.91
N LEU A 17 -12.26 45.69 15.52
CA LEU A 17 -11.53 44.68 16.24
C LEU A 17 -10.52 44.05 15.26
N PRO A 18 -9.23 43.92 15.61
CA PRO A 18 -8.30 43.17 14.78
C PRO A 18 -8.87 41.75 14.60
N VAL A 19 -9.17 41.37 13.36
CA VAL A 19 -9.47 40.00 13.04
C VAL A 19 -8.20 39.20 13.42
N GLN A 20 -8.26 38.50 14.53
CA GLN A 20 -7.16 37.63 14.94
C GLN A 20 -7.01 36.56 13.87
N ALA A 21 -5.82 36.44 13.29
CA ALA A 21 -5.51 35.42 12.30
C ALA A 21 -5.90 34.03 12.87
N GLU A 22 -6.71 33.30 12.14
CA GLU A 22 -7.13 31.95 12.56
C GLU A 22 -5.94 31.00 12.44
N THR A 23 -5.62 30.26 13.51
CA THR A 23 -4.70 29.15 13.42
C THR A 23 -5.46 27.88 13.15
N ILE A 24 -5.28 27.33 11.95
CA ILE A 24 -5.94 26.10 11.50
C ILE A 24 -5.03 24.91 11.85
N ARG A 25 -5.52 24.07 12.75
CA ARG A 25 -4.87 22.79 13.06
C ARG A 25 -5.08 21.82 11.91
N ILE A 26 -4.03 21.06 11.58
CA ILE A 26 -4.05 19.97 10.60
C ILE A 26 -3.35 18.76 11.24
N ALA A 27 -4.11 17.89 11.90
CA ALA A 27 -3.55 16.73 12.59
C ALA A 27 -3.74 15.47 11.75
N ILE A 28 -2.63 14.85 11.34
CA ILE A 28 -2.59 13.75 10.37
C ILE A 28 -2.02 12.49 11.00
N GLY A 29 -2.83 11.43 11.04
CA GLY A 29 -2.42 10.09 11.43
C GLY A 29 -1.83 9.33 10.25
N THR A 30 -0.63 8.78 10.42
CA THR A 30 0.07 8.00 9.40
C THR A 30 0.37 6.58 9.88
N GLN A 31 0.69 5.70 8.95
CA GLN A 31 1.21 4.36 9.20
C GLN A 31 2.47 4.18 8.36
N ASP A 32 3.58 4.76 8.80
CA ASP A 32 4.81 4.89 8.01
C ASP A 32 5.40 3.53 7.61
N ALA A 33 5.34 2.53 8.51
CA ALA A 33 5.77 1.16 8.23
C ALA A 33 4.86 0.42 7.23
N THR A 34 3.64 0.94 6.99
CA THR A 34 2.76 0.46 5.94
C THR A 34 3.01 1.27 4.67
N ILE A 35 4.00 0.86 3.91
CA ILE A 35 4.57 1.60 2.76
C ILE A 35 3.54 2.07 1.73
N ASN A 36 2.38 1.43 1.66
CA ASN A 36 1.28 1.83 0.79
C ASN A 36 0.63 3.16 1.19
N CYS A 37 0.80 3.57 2.45
CA CYS A 37 0.34 4.87 2.95
C CYS A 37 1.35 6.01 2.69
N ALA A 38 2.52 5.73 2.11
CA ALA A 38 3.62 6.70 2.00
C ALA A 38 3.20 8.02 1.32
N ALA A 39 2.36 7.96 0.28
CA ALA A 39 1.88 9.15 -0.43
C ALA A 39 0.75 9.90 0.30
N GLY A 40 0.22 9.37 1.39
CA GLY A 40 -0.74 10.04 2.27
C GLY A 40 -0.13 10.45 3.63
N GLY A 41 1.17 10.26 3.80
CA GLY A 41 1.83 10.52 5.07
C GLY A 41 3.32 10.81 4.93
N LEU A 42 4.15 9.77 5.05
CA LEU A 42 5.60 9.87 5.12
C LEU A 42 6.21 10.77 4.03
N LEU A 43 5.87 10.56 2.76
CA LEU A 43 6.45 11.33 1.67
C LEU A 43 5.99 12.78 1.67
N ILE A 44 4.72 13.04 2.02
CA ILE A 44 4.23 14.43 2.16
C ILE A 44 5.03 15.16 3.23
N ARG A 45 5.24 14.51 4.39
CA ARG A 45 5.96 15.07 5.53
C ARG A 45 7.45 15.30 5.22
N GLU A 46 8.16 14.25 4.78
CA GLU A 46 9.61 14.32 4.57
C GLU A 46 10.03 15.29 3.44
N LEU A 47 9.11 15.53 2.48
CA LEU A 47 9.36 16.42 1.34
C LEU A 47 8.72 17.80 1.52
N GLY A 48 8.02 18.07 2.63
CA GLY A 48 7.37 19.35 2.90
C GLY A 48 6.28 19.71 1.87
N LEU A 49 5.62 18.70 1.28
CA LEU A 49 4.72 18.94 0.14
C LEU A 49 3.41 19.62 0.55
N LEU A 50 2.95 19.46 1.80
CA LEU A 50 1.70 20.03 2.25
C LEU A 50 1.75 21.57 2.20
N ASP A 51 2.81 22.17 2.69
CA ASP A 51 3.00 23.63 2.77
C ASP A 51 2.92 24.28 1.38
N LYS A 52 3.32 23.58 0.34
CA LYS A 52 3.28 24.06 -1.05
C LYS A 52 1.86 24.33 -1.54
N TYR A 53 0.87 23.62 -0.99
CA TYR A 53 -0.50 23.61 -1.49
C TYR A 53 -1.51 24.24 -0.54
N LEU A 54 -1.14 24.51 0.71
CA LEU A 54 -2.05 25.14 1.68
C LEU A 54 -2.54 26.48 1.14
N PRO A 55 -3.84 26.77 1.26
CA PRO A 55 -4.41 28.01 0.73
C PRO A 55 -3.97 29.24 1.54
N HIS A 56 -3.68 30.33 0.82
CA HIS A 56 -3.31 31.64 1.41
C HIS A 56 -4.12 32.78 0.77
N ASP A 57 -5.33 32.49 0.29
CA ASP A 57 -6.23 33.46 -0.33
C ASP A 57 -7.66 33.31 0.20
N GLY A 58 -8.57 34.18 -0.22
CA GLY A 58 -9.96 34.17 0.23
C GLY A 58 -10.07 34.18 1.76
N LYS A 59 -10.81 33.22 2.32
CA LYS A 59 -10.96 33.07 3.79
C LYS A 59 -9.68 32.68 4.52
N TYR A 60 -8.67 32.21 3.80
CA TYR A 60 -7.38 31.77 4.36
C TYR A 60 -6.26 32.81 4.28
N LYS A 61 -6.55 34.05 3.80
CA LYS A 61 -5.55 35.08 3.54
C LYS A 61 -4.65 35.39 4.76
N ASP A 62 -5.22 35.39 5.95
CA ASP A 62 -4.53 35.69 7.18
C ASP A 62 -4.38 34.43 8.09
N ALA A 63 -4.72 33.23 7.56
CA ALA A 63 -4.62 32.00 8.31
C ALA A 63 -3.16 31.57 8.52
N THR A 64 -2.89 31.00 9.68
CA THR A 64 -1.68 30.25 9.97
C THR A 64 -2.03 28.76 10.11
N TYR A 65 -1.07 27.88 9.85
CA TYR A 65 -1.30 26.43 9.91
C TYR A 65 -0.43 25.79 10.97
N ASP A 66 -1.06 24.96 11.80
CA ASP A 66 -0.39 24.12 12.79
C ASP A 66 -0.52 22.66 12.36
N VAL A 67 0.56 22.11 11.79
CA VAL A 67 0.56 20.77 11.16
C VAL A 67 1.20 19.77 12.11
N GLU A 68 0.40 18.83 12.60
CA GLU A 68 0.86 17.72 13.44
C GLU A 68 0.84 16.39 12.66
N TRP A 69 1.93 15.63 12.77
CA TRP A 69 2.04 14.29 12.22
C TRP A 69 2.19 13.26 13.33
N LYS A 70 1.36 12.22 13.32
CA LYS A 70 1.43 11.15 14.31
C LYS A 70 1.44 9.78 13.63
N ASN A 71 2.49 9.01 13.90
CA ASN A 71 2.68 7.69 13.31
C ASN A 71 2.08 6.59 14.19
N PHE A 72 1.42 5.61 13.58
CA PHE A 72 0.78 4.46 14.22
C PHE A 72 1.23 3.16 13.57
N THR A 73 1.22 2.08 14.34
CA THR A 73 1.56 0.73 13.85
C THR A 73 0.41 0.05 13.11
N SER A 74 -0.84 0.51 13.29
CA SER A 74 -2.03 -0.06 12.65
C SER A 74 -3.20 0.92 12.64
N GLY A 75 -4.26 0.58 11.87
CA GLY A 75 -5.44 1.44 11.71
C GLY A 75 -6.31 1.59 12.95
N ALA A 76 -6.37 0.59 13.85
CA ALA A 76 -7.26 0.64 15.01
C ALA A 76 -6.87 1.74 16.03
N PRO A 77 -5.62 1.87 16.51
CA PRO A 77 -5.24 2.97 17.37
C PRO A 77 -5.34 4.34 16.69
N LEU A 78 -5.07 4.44 15.38
CA LEU A 78 -5.27 5.65 14.60
C LEU A 78 -6.76 6.05 14.59
N THR A 79 -7.67 5.11 14.35
CA THR A 79 -9.13 5.32 14.41
C THR A 79 -9.56 5.86 15.77
N ASN A 80 -9.05 5.31 16.86
CA ASN A 80 -9.40 5.79 18.21
C ASN A 80 -9.02 7.27 18.42
N GLU A 81 -7.87 7.69 17.92
CA GLU A 81 -7.44 9.09 18.00
C GLU A 81 -8.27 10.01 17.10
N MET A 82 -8.68 9.55 15.92
CA MET A 82 -9.61 10.30 15.05
C MET A 82 -10.97 10.47 15.70
N VAL A 83 -11.59 9.40 16.22
CA VAL A 83 -12.89 9.45 16.93
C VAL A 83 -12.82 10.37 18.13
N ALA A 84 -11.69 10.39 18.85
CA ALA A 84 -11.45 11.29 19.98
C ALA A 84 -11.24 12.76 19.56
N GLY A 85 -11.23 13.09 18.26
CA GLY A 85 -11.01 14.45 17.74
C GLY A 85 -9.57 14.95 17.87
N LYS A 86 -8.61 14.04 18.04
CA LYS A 86 -7.19 14.37 18.13
C LYS A 86 -6.49 14.35 16.77
N LEU A 87 -7.11 13.76 15.77
CA LEU A 87 -6.66 13.71 14.37
C LEU A 87 -7.79 14.14 13.46
N ASP A 88 -7.45 14.89 12.43
CA ASP A 88 -8.37 15.35 11.39
C ASP A 88 -8.33 14.43 10.17
N PHE A 89 -7.14 13.88 9.86
CA PHE A 89 -6.90 12.94 8.75
C PHE A 89 -6.32 11.62 9.26
N GLY A 90 -6.53 10.55 8.47
CA GLY A 90 -5.90 9.25 8.68
C GLY A 90 -5.61 8.54 7.38
N ALA A 91 -4.41 7.95 7.25
CA ALA A 91 -4.07 7.09 6.12
C ALA A 91 -4.09 5.63 6.57
N MET A 92 -4.97 4.81 5.95
CA MET A 92 -5.12 3.39 6.30
C MET A 92 -5.73 2.56 5.16
N ALA A 93 -5.70 1.25 5.31
CA ALA A 93 -6.23 0.33 4.31
C ALA A 93 -7.77 0.23 4.33
N ASP A 94 -8.32 -0.51 3.37
CA ASP A 94 -9.76 -0.74 3.17
C ASP A 94 -10.49 -1.23 4.43
N PHE A 95 -10.02 -2.33 5.04
CA PHE A 95 -10.66 -2.92 6.20
C PHE A 95 -10.60 -2.01 7.45
N PRO A 96 -9.43 -1.50 7.88
CA PRO A 96 -9.40 -0.54 8.97
C PRO A 96 -10.11 0.77 8.64
N GLY A 97 -10.19 1.18 7.37
CA GLY A 97 -11.00 2.32 6.93
C GLY A 97 -12.49 2.09 7.13
N ALA A 98 -13.00 0.92 6.75
CA ALA A 98 -14.38 0.53 7.03
C ALA A 98 -14.67 0.48 8.55
N PHE A 99 -13.74 -0.05 9.34
CA PHE A 99 -13.81 -0.03 10.80
C PHE A 99 -13.84 1.40 11.36
N ASN A 100 -13.05 2.31 10.78
CA ASN A 100 -13.06 3.73 11.13
C ASN A 100 -14.46 4.34 10.92
N GLY A 101 -15.05 4.15 9.73
CA GLY A 101 -16.41 4.63 9.44
C GLY A 101 -17.44 4.12 10.46
N VAL A 102 -17.42 2.82 10.76
CA VAL A 102 -18.31 2.21 11.77
C VAL A 102 -18.08 2.79 13.16
N ALA A 103 -16.83 3.04 13.55
CA ALA A 103 -16.50 3.62 14.85
C ALA A 103 -17.00 5.08 14.97
N PHE A 104 -16.89 5.86 13.91
CA PHE A 104 -17.43 7.23 13.84
C PHE A 104 -18.95 7.23 13.97
N GLU A 105 -19.67 6.38 13.21
CA GLU A 105 -21.13 6.23 13.31
C GLU A 105 -21.57 5.85 14.74
N THR A 106 -20.83 4.93 15.36
CA THR A 106 -21.11 4.51 16.75
C THR A 106 -20.94 5.66 17.74
N ALA A 107 -20.01 6.57 17.47
CA ALA A 107 -19.77 7.79 18.27
C ALA A 107 -20.72 8.95 17.93
N GLY A 108 -21.67 8.78 17.00
CA GLY A 108 -22.57 9.83 16.53
C GLY A 108 -21.86 10.89 15.68
N LYS A 109 -20.77 10.53 15.04
CA LYS A 109 -19.95 11.35 14.15
C LYS A 109 -19.87 10.70 12.76
N HIS A 110 -19.27 11.39 11.80
CA HIS A 110 -19.03 10.87 10.46
C HIS A 110 -17.58 11.09 10.05
N SER A 111 -16.99 10.12 9.38
CA SER A 111 -15.74 10.27 8.63
C SER A 111 -15.99 9.97 7.17
N LEU A 112 -15.14 10.51 6.30
CA LEU A 112 -15.21 10.34 4.85
C LEU A 112 -13.96 9.64 4.36
N PHE A 113 -14.12 8.66 3.49
CA PHE A 113 -13.03 8.04 2.75
C PHE A 113 -12.85 8.82 1.44
N ILE A 114 -11.86 9.71 1.39
CA ILE A 114 -11.76 10.77 0.36
C ILE A 114 -10.88 10.42 -0.82
N SER A 115 -9.98 9.44 -0.69
CA SER A 115 -9.09 9.04 -1.80
C SER A 115 -8.53 7.64 -1.58
N VAL A 116 -8.22 6.95 -2.67
CA VAL A 116 -7.25 5.86 -2.71
C VAL A 116 -5.84 6.45 -2.70
N LEU A 117 -4.83 5.72 -2.27
CA LEU A 117 -3.41 6.09 -2.31
C LEU A 117 -2.59 5.08 -3.12
N SER A 118 -2.93 3.81 -2.96
CA SER A 118 -2.36 2.68 -3.70
C SER A 118 -3.24 1.45 -3.52
N GLY A 119 -3.13 0.46 -4.40
CA GLY A 119 -3.91 -0.77 -4.23
C GLY A 119 -3.66 -1.84 -5.29
N SER A 120 -4.40 -2.93 -5.15
CA SER A 120 -4.47 -4.01 -6.11
C SER A 120 -5.91 -4.45 -6.33
N ILE A 121 -6.40 -4.34 -7.55
CA ILE A 121 -7.76 -4.80 -7.92
C ILE A 121 -7.90 -6.32 -7.82
N LYS A 122 -6.78 -7.05 -7.82
CA LYS A 122 -6.74 -8.51 -7.64
C LYS A 122 -6.48 -8.94 -6.20
N GLY A 123 -6.08 -8.02 -5.31
CA GLY A 123 -5.81 -8.31 -3.90
C GLY A 123 -4.37 -8.70 -3.58
N SER A 124 -3.42 -8.51 -4.49
CA SER A 124 -1.99 -8.80 -4.24
C SER A 124 -1.42 -7.94 -3.12
N GLY A 125 -0.45 -8.50 -2.38
CA GLY A 125 0.35 -7.79 -1.38
C GLY A 125 0.06 -8.17 0.06
N ASN A 126 -1.19 -8.58 0.39
CA ASN A 126 -1.44 -9.27 1.65
C ASN A 126 -1.10 -10.74 1.47
N GLY A 127 -0.62 -11.42 2.50
CA GLY A 127 -0.24 -12.83 2.32
C GLY A 127 -0.16 -13.63 3.60
N ILE A 128 0.06 -14.93 3.45
CA ILE A 128 0.34 -15.84 4.55
C ILE A 128 1.75 -16.35 4.40
N VAL A 129 2.52 -16.23 5.46
CA VAL A 129 3.90 -16.70 5.56
C VAL A 129 4.01 -17.79 6.60
N VAL A 130 4.97 -18.69 6.40
CA VAL A 130 5.35 -19.74 7.36
C VAL A 130 6.84 -19.59 7.69
N PRO A 131 7.35 -20.15 8.82
CA PRO A 131 8.79 -20.19 9.06
C PRO A 131 9.54 -20.77 7.86
N SER A 132 10.73 -20.26 7.54
CA SER A 132 11.53 -20.74 6.41
C SER A 132 11.84 -22.23 6.50
N SER A 133 11.94 -22.80 7.72
CA SER A 133 12.13 -24.23 8.00
C SER A 133 10.86 -25.08 7.86
N SER A 134 9.68 -24.46 7.71
CA SER A 134 8.41 -25.19 7.62
C SER A 134 8.29 -26.01 6.34
N THR A 135 7.70 -27.19 6.43
CA THR A 135 7.38 -28.06 5.27
C THR A 135 6.06 -27.66 4.59
N VAL A 136 5.23 -26.83 5.21
CA VAL A 136 3.92 -26.37 4.68
C VAL A 136 4.11 -25.61 3.37
N GLN A 137 3.41 -26.02 2.31
CA GLN A 137 3.54 -25.42 0.96
C GLN A 137 2.29 -24.64 0.51
N SER A 138 1.16 -24.83 1.19
CA SER A 138 -0.13 -24.24 0.80
C SER A 138 -1.01 -23.97 2.00
N LEU A 139 -2.05 -23.13 1.83
CA LEU A 139 -3.04 -22.84 2.86
C LEU A 139 -3.74 -24.12 3.35
N SER A 140 -4.07 -25.05 2.44
CA SER A 140 -4.80 -26.29 2.80
C SER A 140 -4.06 -27.15 3.82
N GLU A 141 -2.75 -27.04 3.94
CA GLU A 141 -1.93 -27.77 4.92
C GLU A 141 -1.93 -27.09 6.32
N LEU A 142 -2.56 -25.92 6.45
CA LEU A 142 -2.69 -25.21 7.72
C LEU A 142 -3.99 -25.58 8.49
N LYS A 143 -4.80 -26.51 8.01
CA LYS A 143 -5.98 -26.97 8.74
C LYS A 143 -5.59 -27.54 10.11
N GLY A 144 -6.26 -27.07 11.16
CA GLY A 144 -5.97 -27.44 12.55
C GLY A 144 -4.74 -26.76 13.17
N LYS A 145 -4.05 -25.90 12.43
CA LYS A 145 -2.85 -25.19 12.88
C LYS A 145 -3.16 -23.78 13.39
N SER A 146 -2.14 -23.16 14.00
CA SER A 146 -2.22 -21.80 14.52
C SER A 146 -1.75 -20.80 13.47
N ILE A 147 -2.63 -19.85 13.12
CA ILE A 147 -2.33 -18.75 12.21
C ILE A 147 -2.49 -17.44 12.99
N SER A 148 -1.39 -16.73 13.19
CA SER A 148 -1.49 -15.39 13.79
C SER A 148 -1.79 -14.33 12.75
N VAL A 149 -2.43 -13.23 13.16
CA VAL A 149 -2.80 -12.11 12.27
C VAL A 149 -3.03 -10.84 13.11
N PRO A 150 -2.68 -9.65 12.63
CA PRO A 150 -3.12 -8.39 13.25
C PRO A 150 -4.64 -8.25 13.11
N PHE A 151 -5.37 -8.29 14.22
CA PHE A 151 -6.83 -8.21 14.19
C PHE A 151 -7.32 -6.85 13.68
N ALA A 152 -8.46 -6.87 12.99
CA ALA A 152 -9.06 -5.70 12.33
C ALA A 152 -8.14 -5.04 11.27
N SER A 153 -7.19 -5.78 10.74
CA SER A 153 -6.36 -5.39 9.61
C SER A 153 -6.89 -5.95 8.28
N THR A 154 -6.38 -5.44 7.17
CA THR A 154 -6.63 -5.99 5.83
C THR A 154 -6.21 -7.46 5.72
N ALA A 155 -5.11 -7.86 6.38
CA ALA A 155 -4.69 -9.25 6.44
C ALA A 155 -5.69 -10.15 7.18
N HIS A 156 -6.35 -9.64 8.22
CA HIS A 156 -7.41 -10.37 8.90
C HIS A 156 -8.59 -10.62 7.95
N GLY A 157 -9.03 -9.60 7.22
CA GLY A 157 -10.07 -9.76 6.20
C GLY A 157 -9.66 -10.74 5.10
N MET A 158 -8.42 -10.68 4.61
CA MET A 158 -7.87 -11.61 3.63
C MET A 158 -7.86 -13.05 4.17
N LEU A 159 -7.36 -13.27 5.39
CA LEU A 159 -7.32 -14.60 6.02
C LEU A 159 -8.72 -15.22 6.14
N LEU A 160 -9.71 -14.48 6.60
CA LEU A 160 -11.09 -14.98 6.72
C LEU A 160 -11.67 -15.39 5.37
N ARG A 161 -11.39 -14.63 4.30
CA ARG A 161 -11.80 -15.01 2.93
C ARG A 161 -11.05 -16.23 2.43
N ALA A 162 -9.75 -16.32 2.66
CA ALA A 162 -8.93 -17.47 2.29
C ALA A 162 -9.44 -18.76 2.94
N VAL A 163 -9.71 -18.70 4.25
CA VAL A 163 -10.30 -19.81 5.03
C VAL A 163 -11.69 -20.20 4.50
N ALA A 164 -12.52 -19.21 4.14
CA ALA A 164 -13.85 -19.47 3.57
C ALA A 164 -13.78 -20.13 2.18
N VAL A 165 -12.80 -19.77 1.33
CA VAL A 165 -12.58 -20.41 0.02
C VAL A 165 -12.20 -21.89 0.18
N GLU A 166 -11.43 -22.24 1.22
CA GLU A 166 -11.13 -23.64 1.58
C GLU A 166 -12.35 -24.39 2.14
N GLY A 167 -13.48 -23.71 2.37
CA GLY A 167 -14.67 -24.28 2.99
C GLY A 167 -14.51 -24.54 4.49
N TRP A 168 -13.63 -23.82 5.16
CA TRP A 168 -13.36 -23.99 6.58
C TRP A 168 -14.16 -23.01 7.45
N ASP A 169 -14.50 -23.47 8.66
CA ASP A 169 -15.01 -22.62 9.72
C ASP A 169 -13.83 -21.94 10.46
N PRO A 170 -13.72 -20.60 10.41
CA PRO A 170 -12.59 -19.89 11.02
C PRO A 170 -12.51 -20.02 12.55
N LEU A 171 -13.59 -20.51 13.20
CA LEU A 171 -13.65 -20.72 14.65
C LEU A 171 -13.35 -22.17 15.06
N LYS A 172 -13.27 -23.10 14.10
CA LYS A 172 -13.11 -24.54 14.38
C LYS A 172 -11.95 -25.19 13.64
N ASP A 173 -11.76 -24.82 12.37
CA ASP A 173 -10.83 -25.48 11.48
C ASP A 173 -9.40 -24.90 11.53
N VAL A 174 -9.24 -23.71 12.12
CA VAL A 174 -7.97 -23.04 12.35
C VAL A 174 -7.98 -22.32 13.70
N ASN A 175 -6.81 -22.18 14.34
CA ASN A 175 -6.65 -21.37 15.54
C ASN A 175 -6.09 -19.99 15.16
N ILE A 176 -6.97 -18.98 15.05
CA ILE A 176 -6.59 -17.62 14.68
C ILE A 176 -6.18 -16.83 15.94
N ILE A 177 -4.92 -16.36 15.96
CA ILE A 177 -4.31 -15.67 17.11
C ILE A 177 -4.04 -14.20 16.77
N ALA A 178 -4.44 -13.28 17.65
CA ALA A 178 -4.14 -11.85 17.49
C ALA A 178 -2.67 -11.57 17.81
N GLN A 179 -1.90 -11.10 16.83
CA GLN A 179 -0.52 -10.65 17.01
C GLN A 179 -0.20 -9.48 16.06
N ALA A 180 0.53 -8.48 16.57
CA ALA A 180 1.11 -7.43 15.74
C ALA A 180 2.28 -7.99 14.91
N PRO A 181 2.63 -7.36 13.76
CA PRO A 181 3.65 -7.85 12.85
C PRO A 181 5.01 -8.11 13.51
N GLU A 182 5.48 -7.20 14.37
CA GLU A 182 6.78 -7.31 15.01
C GLU A 182 6.85 -8.50 15.98
N ILE A 183 5.75 -8.75 16.71
CA ILE A 183 5.63 -9.89 17.61
C ILE A 183 5.58 -11.19 16.81
N ALA A 184 4.80 -11.21 15.73
CA ALA A 184 4.67 -12.36 14.85
C ALA A 184 6.00 -12.70 14.13
N GLY A 185 6.74 -11.69 13.68
CA GLY A 185 8.08 -11.88 13.09
C GLY A 185 9.01 -12.62 14.06
N SER A 186 9.05 -12.21 15.33
CA SER A 186 9.83 -12.88 16.38
C SER A 186 9.33 -14.30 16.65
N ALA A 187 8.00 -14.51 16.62
CA ALA A 187 7.40 -15.83 16.84
C ALA A 187 7.67 -16.81 15.67
N LEU A 188 7.66 -16.30 14.42
CA LEU A 188 8.05 -17.07 13.23
C LEU A 188 9.52 -17.51 13.30
N GLN A 189 10.44 -16.59 13.62
CA GLN A 189 11.86 -16.89 13.79
C GLN A 189 12.11 -17.97 14.86
N ALA A 190 11.32 -17.93 15.93
CA ALA A 190 11.41 -18.88 17.02
C ALA A 190 10.61 -20.19 16.78
N ASN A 191 9.97 -20.37 15.62
CA ASN A 191 9.06 -21.48 15.30
C ASN A 191 7.96 -21.69 16.35
N LYS A 192 7.41 -20.61 16.93
CA LYS A 192 6.36 -20.65 17.95
C LYS A 192 4.96 -20.56 17.38
N ILE A 193 4.82 -20.25 16.12
CA ILE A 193 3.55 -20.24 15.37
C ILE A 193 3.74 -20.98 14.06
N ASP A 194 2.69 -21.62 13.56
CA ASP A 194 2.73 -22.37 12.31
C ASP A 194 2.74 -21.45 11.10
N ALA A 195 1.96 -20.35 11.16
CA ALA A 195 1.86 -19.36 10.10
C ALA A 195 1.50 -17.97 10.63
N HIS A 196 1.73 -16.95 9.82
CA HIS A 196 1.29 -15.58 10.05
C HIS A 196 0.67 -15.01 8.78
N ALA A 197 -0.54 -14.47 8.90
CA ALA A 197 -1.16 -13.67 7.85
C ALA A 197 -0.84 -12.20 8.09
N ASP A 198 -0.31 -11.51 7.09
CA ASP A 198 0.05 -10.10 7.28
C ASP A 198 -0.24 -9.25 6.04
N PHE A 199 -0.29 -7.94 6.29
CA PHE A 199 -0.49 -6.91 5.29
C PHE A 199 0.85 -6.37 4.77
N VAL A 200 0.76 -5.51 3.78
CA VAL A 200 1.92 -4.84 3.16
C VAL A 200 2.73 -4.04 4.18
N PRO A 201 4.06 -4.22 4.26
CA PRO A 201 4.91 -5.05 3.40
C PRO A 201 5.32 -6.40 4.01
N TYR A 202 4.80 -6.78 5.15
CA TYR A 202 5.35 -7.84 6.01
C TYR A 202 5.35 -9.23 5.37
N ALA A 203 4.34 -9.53 4.52
CA ALA A 203 4.31 -10.81 3.81
C ALA A 203 5.45 -10.99 2.78
N GLU A 204 6.13 -9.91 2.40
CA GLU A 204 7.36 -9.91 1.56
C GLU A 204 8.61 -9.57 2.38
N LEU A 205 8.47 -8.73 3.40
CA LEU A 205 9.57 -8.30 4.27
C LEU A 205 10.17 -9.47 5.05
N PHE A 206 9.34 -10.33 5.63
CA PHE A 206 9.83 -11.47 6.40
C PHE A 206 10.56 -12.51 5.55
N PRO A 207 10.07 -12.89 4.35
CA PRO A 207 10.86 -13.66 3.39
C PRO A 207 12.15 -12.95 2.95
N ASN A 208 12.13 -11.65 2.66
CA ASN A 208 13.34 -10.89 2.32
C ASN A 208 14.41 -10.96 3.41
N ARG A 209 14.00 -10.96 4.67
CA ARG A 209 14.89 -11.14 5.85
C ARG A 209 15.29 -12.59 6.11
N GLY A 210 14.83 -13.54 5.30
CA GLY A 210 15.29 -14.94 5.27
C GLY A 210 14.70 -15.87 6.33
N PHE A 211 13.82 -15.41 7.21
CA PHE A 211 13.27 -16.25 8.28
C PHE A 211 11.85 -16.78 8.03
N ALA A 212 11.23 -16.37 6.94
CA ALA A 212 9.91 -16.83 6.53
C ALA A 212 9.85 -17.16 5.04
N ARG A 213 8.76 -17.81 4.63
CA ARG A 213 8.45 -18.11 3.24
C ARG A 213 6.96 -17.89 2.99
N LYS A 214 6.61 -17.19 1.92
CA LYS A 214 5.22 -16.94 1.53
C LYS A 214 4.59 -18.15 0.89
N ILE A 215 3.39 -18.51 1.32
CA ILE A 215 2.62 -19.68 0.83
C ILE A 215 1.24 -19.31 0.30
N TYR A 216 0.81 -18.08 0.50
CA TYR A 216 -0.47 -17.56 0.01
C TYR A 216 -0.35 -16.07 -0.28
N ASP A 217 -0.95 -15.63 -1.38
CA ASP A 217 -1.11 -14.22 -1.74
C ASP A 217 -2.60 -13.90 -1.86
N GLY A 218 -3.00 -12.71 -1.43
CA GLY A 218 -4.40 -12.28 -1.47
C GLY A 218 -5.04 -12.29 -2.87
N SER A 219 -4.22 -12.25 -3.92
CA SER A 219 -4.70 -12.39 -5.31
C SER A 219 -5.33 -13.75 -5.61
N GLN A 220 -5.00 -14.78 -4.83
CA GLN A 220 -5.61 -16.11 -4.99
C GLN A 220 -7.10 -16.13 -4.63
N SER A 221 -7.55 -15.20 -3.77
CA SER A 221 -8.97 -15.01 -3.48
C SER A 221 -9.63 -13.95 -4.38
N ASN A 222 -8.88 -13.34 -5.29
CA ASN A 222 -9.33 -12.28 -6.20
C ASN A 222 -10.14 -11.20 -5.45
N SER A 223 -9.63 -10.79 -4.28
CA SER A 223 -10.27 -9.82 -3.39
C SER A 223 -9.54 -8.50 -3.46
N PRO A 224 -10.11 -7.47 -4.09
CA PRO A 224 -9.48 -6.16 -4.17
C PRO A 224 -9.07 -5.64 -2.80
N THR A 225 -7.95 -4.93 -2.75
CA THR A 225 -7.44 -4.28 -1.54
C THR A 225 -6.77 -2.96 -1.90
N PHE A 226 -6.83 -1.98 -1.01
CA PHE A 226 -6.20 -0.68 -1.22
C PHE A 226 -5.85 -0.02 0.12
N HIS A 227 -5.05 1.04 0.04
CA HIS A 227 -4.84 2.02 1.11
C HIS A 227 -5.37 3.36 0.64
N GLY A 228 -5.92 4.14 1.54
CA GLY A 228 -6.52 5.42 1.20
C GLY A 228 -6.47 6.42 2.35
N ALA A 229 -7.01 7.60 2.12
CA ALA A 229 -7.06 8.71 3.05
C ALA A 229 -8.49 8.94 3.56
N LEU A 230 -8.62 9.09 4.88
CA LEU A 230 -9.86 9.46 5.56
C LEU A 230 -9.72 10.84 6.18
N VAL A 231 -10.87 11.49 6.39
CA VAL A 231 -10.97 12.78 7.07
C VAL A 231 -12.22 12.82 7.95
N ASP A 232 -12.17 13.55 9.06
CA ASP A 232 -13.37 13.91 9.82
C ASP A 232 -14.29 14.78 8.94
N GLU A 233 -15.58 14.43 8.82
CA GLU A 233 -16.50 15.12 7.93
C GLU A 233 -16.72 16.58 8.33
N THR A 234 -16.77 16.88 9.63
CA THR A 234 -16.93 18.24 10.11
C THR A 234 -15.74 19.11 9.71
N TYR A 235 -14.53 18.57 9.89
CA TYR A 235 -13.30 19.21 9.43
C TYR A 235 -13.31 19.44 7.91
N ALA A 236 -13.67 18.43 7.13
CA ALA A 236 -13.68 18.48 5.68
C ALA A 236 -14.65 19.54 5.13
N ARG A 237 -15.82 19.68 5.76
CA ARG A 237 -16.81 20.73 5.39
C ARG A 237 -16.32 22.14 5.75
N GLN A 238 -15.64 22.28 6.88
CA GLN A 238 -15.14 23.58 7.34
C GLN A 238 -13.91 24.04 6.53
N TYR A 239 -13.01 23.12 6.20
CA TYR A 239 -11.71 23.38 5.57
C TYR A 239 -11.52 22.63 4.26
N THR A 240 -12.51 22.69 3.37
CA THR A 240 -12.53 21.98 2.08
C THR A 240 -11.25 22.19 1.27
N GLU A 241 -10.73 23.42 1.22
CA GLU A 241 -9.54 23.77 0.44
C GLU A 241 -8.26 23.17 1.05
N VAL A 242 -8.21 23.01 2.39
CA VAL A 242 -7.13 22.31 3.10
C VAL A 242 -7.14 20.81 2.77
N VAL A 243 -8.33 20.18 2.71
CA VAL A 243 -8.47 18.78 2.30
C VAL A 243 -7.98 18.60 0.85
N VAL A 244 -8.35 19.50 -0.04
CA VAL A 244 -7.86 19.47 -1.44
C VAL A 244 -6.35 19.68 -1.49
N ALA A 245 -5.77 20.55 -0.66
CA ALA A 245 -4.33 20.76 -0.58
C ALA A 245 -3.59 19.50 -0.13
N TYR A 246 -4.09 18.81 0.89
CA TYR A 246 -3.54 17.52 1.35
C TYR A 246 -3.55 16.47 0.23
N LEU A 247 -4.64 16.35 -0.51
CA LEU A 247 -4.72 15.40 -1.62
C LEU A 247 -3.82 15.78 -2.81
N ARG A 248 -3.64 17.09 -3.09
CA ARG A 248 -2.66 17.55 -4.09
C ARG A 248 -1.22 17.20 -3.70
N ALA A 249 -0.87 17.34 -2.42
CA ALA A 249 0.41 16.89 -1.90
C ALA A 249 0.61 15.37 -2.08
N GLY A 250 -0.45 14.58 -1.86
CA GLY A 250 -0.46 13.14 -2.12
C GLY A 250 -0.29 12.77 -3.60
N ILE A 251 -0.93 13.52 -4.50
CA ILE A 251 -0.76 13.36 -5.96
C ILE A 251 0.72 13.60 -6.33
N GLU A 252 1.32 14.69 -5.87
CA GLU A 252 2.73 14.99 -6.15
C GLU A 252 3.66 13.92 -5.56
N ALA A 253 3.41 13.46 -4.33
CA ALA A 253 4.17 12.38 -3.70
C ALA A 253 4.14 11.09 -4.54
N ASN A 254 2.97 10.72 -5.09
CA ASN A 254 2.84 9.58 -6.00
C ASN A 254 3.60 9.79 -7.32
N GLN A 255 3.54 10.97 -7.89
CA GLN A 255 4.28 11.31 -9.13
C GLN A 255 5.79 11.24 -8.92
N LEU A 256 6.29 11.77 -7.81
CA LEU A 256 7.71 11.72 -7.45
C LEU A 256 8.20 10.27 -7.27
N LEU A 257 7.44 9.46 -6.54
CA LEU A 257 7.78 8.05 -6.33
C LEU A 257 7.72 7.25 -7.66
N ALA A 258 6.80 7.58 -8.55
CA ALA A 258 6.73 6.96 -9.87
C ALA A 258 7.91 7.36 -10.78
N ALA A 259 8.38 8.60 -10.69
CA ALA A 259 9.48 9.11 -11.49
C ALA A 259 10.86 8.58 -11.04
N GLU A 260 11.07 8.43 -9.73
CA GLU A 260 12.34 8.01 -9.15
C GLU A 260 12.12 6.93 -8.06
N PRO A 261 11.60 5.73 -8.44
CA PRO A 261 11.18 4.72 -7.46
C PRO A 261 12.31 4.21 -6.58
N GLU A 262 13.54 4.11 -7.08
CA GLU A 262 14.69 3.70 -6.29
C GLU A 262 15.02 4.73 -5.20
N LYS A 263 15.12 6.00 -5.58
CA LYS A 263 15.45 7.10 -4.66
C LYS A 263 14.45 7.23 -3.52
N TYR A 264 13.16 7.17 -3.85
CA TYR A 264 12.12 7.30 -2.82
C TYR A 264 11.92 6.01 -2.03
N SER A 265 12.24 4.84 -2.58
CA SER A 265 12.34 3.60 -1.80
C SER A 265 13.47 3.69 -0.77
N GLU A 266 14.62 4.25 -1.12
CA GLU A 266 15.72 4.50 -0.17
C GLU A 266 15.37 5.57 0.89
N LEU A 267 14.58 6.59 0.54
CA LEU A 267 14.06 7.55 1.52
C LEU A 267 13.11 6.88 2.52
N ILE A 268 12.20 6.03 2.04
CA ILE A 268 11.29 5.27 2.89
C ILE A 268 12.06 4.34 3.82
N GLU A 269 13.08 3.62 3.31
CA GLU A 269 13.97 2.79 4.13
C GLU A 269 14.65 3.59 5.24
N LYS A 270 15.18 4.76 4.90
CA LYS A 270 15.87 5.64 5.86
C LYS A 270 14.96 6.06 7.03
N VAL A 271 13.67 6.27 6.76
CA VAL A 271 12.69 6.73 7.76
C VAL A 271 12.10 5.58 8.56
N THR A 272 11.83 4.44 7.91
CA THR A 272 11.04 3.34 8.47
C THR A 272 11.87 2.12 8.87
N GLY A 273 13.05 1.96 8.31
CA GLY A 273 13.84 0.72 8.42
C GLY A 273 13.28 -0.44 7.59
N ILE A 274 12.27 -0.18 6.74
CA ILE A 274 11.81 -1.16 5.75
C ILE A 274 12.71 -1.08 4.53
N GLU A 275 13.33 -2.18 4.18
CA GLU A 275 14.36 -2.26 3.13
C GLU A 275 13.85 -1.70 1.79
N ALA A 276 14.68 -0.90 1.12
CA ALA A 276 14.30 -0.22 -0.12
C ALA A 276 13.95 -1.20 -1.24
N GLU A 277 14.55 -2.39 -1.26
CA GLU A 277 14.22 -3.45 -2.21
C GLU A 277 12.78 -3.96 -2.03
N VAL A 278 12.26 -4.00 -0.81
CA VAL A 278 10.87 -4.35 -0.54
C VAL A 278 9.95 -3.19 -0.97
N ASN A 279 10.32 -1.95 -0.70
CA ASN A 279 9.57 -0.78 -1.17
C ASN A 279 9.49 -0.76 -2.72
N TYR A 280 10.61 -0.99 -3.40
CA TYR A 280 10.67 -1.05 -4.86
C TYR A 280 9.88 -2.23 -5.44
N LEU A 281 9.87 -3.38 -4.77
CA LEU A 281 9.03 -4.52 -5.15
C LEU A 281 7.56 -4.12 -5.27
N PHE A 282 7.05 -3.34 -4.32
CA PHE A 282 5.66 -2.89 -4.32
C PHE A 282 5.40 -1.76 -5.29
N HIS A 283 6.29 -0.80 -5.40
CA HIS A 283 6.01 0.52 -5.98
C HIS A 283 6.89 0.90 -7.17
N GLY A 284 7.86 0.09 -7.54
CA GLY A 284 8.61 0.24 -8.79
C GLY A 284 7.79 -0.13 -10.03
N PRO A 285 8.37 0.00 -11.23
CA PRO A 285 7.73 -0.45 -12.47
C PRO A 285 7.28 -1.90 -12.37
N LEU A 286 6.11 -2.23 -12.88
CA LEU A 286 5.48 -3.55 -12.79
C LEU A 286 5.35 -4.07 -11.34
N GLY A 287 5.29 -3.18 -10.37
CA GLY A 287 5.24 -3.50 -8.94
C GLY A 287 3.97 -4.25 -8.52
N VAL A 288 3.97 -4.77 -7.30
CA VAL A 288 2.88 -5.60 -6.74
C VAL A 288 1.57 -4.81 -6.65
N GLN A 289 1.66 -3.51 -6.35
CA GLN A 289 0.49 -2.64 -6.24
C GLN A 289 0.62 -1.39 -7.08
N THR A 290 -0.51 -0.88 -7.55
CA THR A 290 -0.56 0.35 -8.32
C THR A 290 -0.62 1.55 -7.40
N ARG A 291 -0.18 2.68 -7.94
CA ARG A 291 -0.18 3.98 -7.26
C ARG A 291 -1.18 4.89 -7.93
N GLU A 292 -2.44 4.62 -7.71
CA GLU A 292 -3.52 5.46 -8.22
C GLU A 292 -4.37 5.99 -7.06
N MET A 293 -5.00 7.14 -7.29
CA MET A 293 -5.80 7.82 -6.27
C MET A 293 -7.30 7.87 -6.62
N THR A 294 -7.73 7.05 -7.60
CA THR A 294 -9.11 7.05 -8.09
C THR A 294 -9.95 5.94 -7.45
N TRP A 295 -11.22 6.22 -7.24
CA TRP A 295 -12.20 5.29 -6.68
C TRP A 295 -12.72 4.31 -7.72
N LYS A 296 -11.93 3.32 -8.10
CA LYS A 296 -12.37 2.23 -8.99
C LYS A 296 -13.51 1.42 -8.37
N PRO A 297 -14.39 0.83 -9.18
CA PRO A 297 -15.47 -0.03 -8.69
C PRO A 297 -14.99 -1.13 -7.74
N GLU A 298 -13.83 -1.73 -8.03
CA GLU A 298 -13.22 -2.78 -7.24
C GLU A 298 -12.84 -2.31 -5.83
N TYR A 299 -12.36 -1.08 -5.69
CA TYR A 299 -12.03 -0.51 -4.36
C TYR A 299 -13.28 -0.18 -3.55
N ARG A 300 -14.34 0.31 -4.20
CA ARG A 300 -15.66 0.46 -3.55
C ARG A 300 -16.19 -0.89 -3.07
N GLN A 301 -16.05 -1.94 -3.90
CA GLN A 301 -16.40 -3.31 -3.51
C GLN A 301 -15.58 -3.80 -2.32
N ALA A 302 -14.27 -3.50 -2.25
CA ALA A 302 -13.41 -3.86 -1.12
C ALA A 302 -13.94 -3.28 0.20
N VAL A 303 -14.36 -2.01 0.23
CA VAL A 303 -14.99 -1.38 1.41
C VAL A 303 -16.29 -2.09 1.79
N GLY A 304 -17.15 -2.39 0.81
CA GLY A 304 -18.40 -3.15 1.05
C GLY A 304 -18.13 -4.52 1.67
N THR A 305 -17.17 -5.26 1.12
CA THR A 305 -16.75 -6.57 1.65
C THR A 305 -16.18 -6.45 3.06
N ALA A 306 -15.43 -5.39 3.36
CA ALA A 306 -14.91 -5.13 4.70
C ALA A 306 -16.05 -4.87 5.70
N ILE A 307 -17.06 -4.08 5.34
CA ILE A 307 -18.25 -3.83 6.17
C ILE A 307 -19.01 -5.12 6.44
N ASP A 308 -19.23 -5.96 5.45
CA ASP A 308 -19.92 -7.23 5.63
C ASP A 308 -19.11 -8.18 6.54
N THR A 309 -17.80 -8.19 6.42
CA THR A 309 -16.92 -8.94 7.32
C THR A 309 -17.00 -8.41 8.76
N LEU A 310 -17.06 -7.09 8.97
CA LEU A 310 -17.23 -6.49 10.29
C LEU A 310 -18.58 -6.87 10.93
N LYS A 311 -19.67 -6.97 10.14
CA LYS A 311 -20.96 -7.47 10.60
C LYS A 311 -20.87 -8.93 11.05
N LEU A 312 -20.25 -9.80 10.26
CA LEU A 312 -20.03 -11.20 10.61
C LEU A 312 -19.25 -11.36 11.93
N LEU A 313 -18.26 -10.50 12.15
CA LEU A 313 -17.47 -10.46 13.38
C LEU A 313 -18.20 -9.79 14.56
N LYS A 314 -19.45 -9.35 14.39
CA LYS A 314 -20.24 -8.59 15.39
C LYS A 314 -19.52 -7.32 15.87
N LYS A 315 -18.75 -6.69 14.99
CA LYS A 315 -18.05 -5.42 15.22
C LYS A 315 -18.78 -4.23 14.61
N ALA A 316 -19.88 -4.48 13.88
CA ALA A 316 -20.76 -3.49 13.31
C ALA A 316 -22.21 -3.95 13.50
N ASP A 317 -22.94 -3.34 14.44
CA ASP A 317 -24.36 -3.61 14.65
C ASP A 317 -25.24 -2.95 13.60
N ARG A 318 -24.79 -1.80 13.04
CA ARG A 318 -25.42 -1.06 11.96
C ARG A 318 -24.53 -1.09 10.72
N GLY A 319 -25.15 -1.12 9.54
CA GLY A 319 -24.42 -1.00 8.28
C GLY A 319 -23.92 0.44 8.09
N LEU A 320 -22.75 0.57 7.50
CA LEU A 320 -22.23 1.85 6.99
C LEU A 320 -22.73 2.03 5.56
N ASP A 321 -23.32 3.19 5.24
CA ASP A 321 -23.72 3.49 3.87
C ASP A 321 -22.48 3.93 3.06
N LEU A 322 -22.14 3.11 2.07
CA LEU A 322 -21.00 3.37 1.20
C LEU A 322 -21.08 4.69 0.43
N ASN A 323 -22.30 5.12 0.06
CA ASN A 323 -22.47 6.31 -0.75
C ASN A 323 -22.25 7.61 0.04
N SER A 324 -22.52 7.57 1.35
CA SER A 324 -22.21 8.68 2.25
C SER A 324 -20.79 8.61 2.81
N PHE A 325 -20.21 7.41 2.90
CA PHE A 325 -18.87 7.21 3.46
C PHE A 325 -17.75 7.49 2.45
N ILE A 326 -17.92 7.07 1.18
CA ILE A 326 -16.94 7.31 0.12
C ILE A 326 -17.30 8.59 -0.61
N ASP A 327 -16.50 9.63 -0.40
CA ASP A 327 -16.71 10.94 -1.04
C ASP A 327 -15.51 11.29 -1.93
N ASP A 328 -15.70 11.17 -3.26
CA ASP A 328 -14.66 11.44 -4.24
C ASP A 328 -14.63 12.90 -4.73
N GLN A 329 -15.48 13.80 -4.20
CA GLN A 329 -15.49 15.21 -4.60
C GLN A 329 -14.15 15.90 -4.35
N TYR A 330 -13.50 15.59 -3.21
CA TYR A 330 -12.24 16.21 -2.82
C TYR A 330 -11.08 15.79 -3.72
N ILE A 331 -10.98 14.48 -4.03
CA ILE A 331 -9.91 13.99 -4.92
C ILE A 331 -10.13 14.45 -6.36
N ARG A 332 -11.38 14.55 -6.84
CA ARG A 332 -11.70 15.15 -8.15
C ARG A 332 -11.28 16.61 -8.21
N ALA A 333 -11.53 17.37 -7.15
CA ALA A 333 -11.10 18.77 -7.06
C ALA A 333 -9.56 18.86 -7.05
N ALA A 334 -8.86 17.97 -6.32
CA ALA A 334 -7.41 17.93 -6.29
C ALA A 334 -6.80 17.57 -7.66
N PHE A 335 -7.37 16.61 -8.39
CA PHE A 335 -6.97 16.29 -9.76
C PHE A 335 -7.10 17.49 -10.68
N LYS A 336 -8.27 18.13 -10.68
CA LYS A 336 -8.52 19.35 -11.47
C LYS A 336 -7.51 20.45 -11.15
N ALA A 337 -7.27 20.71 -9.87
CA ALA A 337 -6.32 21.74 -9.43
C ALA A 337 -4.85 21.38 -9.74
N SER A 338 -4.55 20.11 -9.97
CA SER A 338 -3.23 19.58 -10.38
C SER A 338 -3.10 19.44 -11.91
N GLY A 339 -4.11 19.84 -12.69
CA GLY A 339 -4.08 19.73 -14.16
C GLY A 339 -4.20 18.29 -14.68
N LEU A 340 -4.77 17.37 -13.89
CA LEU A 340 -4.95 15.97 -14.23
C LEU A 340 -6.43 15.64 -14.51
N ASP A 341 -6.65 14.62 -15.36
CA ASP A 341 -7.97 14.08 -15.63
C ASP A 341 -8.27 12.88 -14.75
N TYR A 342 -9.16 13.06 -13.78
CA TYR A 342 -9.61 12.00 -12.89
C TYR A 342 -10.34 10.88 -13.65
N THR A 343 -11.14 11.22 -14.66
CA THR A 343 -11.96 10.25 -15.41
C THR A 343 -11.07 9.38 -16.29
N GLU A 344 -10.05 9.95 -16.90
CA GLU A 344 -9.05 9.20 -17.66
C GLU A 344 -8.31 8.22 -16.76
N GLN A 345 -7.82 8.66 -15.60
CA GLN A 345 -7.11 7.78 -14.67
C GLN A 345 -8.04 6.71 -14.08
N LEU A 346 -9.30 7.03 -13.81
CA LEU A 346 -10.29 6.07 -13.35
C LEU A 346 -10.55 4.96 -14.39
N ALA A 347 -10.62 5.31 -15.69
CA ALA A 347 -10.85 4.37 -16.77
C ALA A 347 -9.63 3.48 -17.06
N ASN A 348 -8.44 4.03 -16.89
CA ASN A 348 -7.18 3.37 -17.23
C ASN A 348 -6.50 2.86 -15.96
N TYR A 349 -6.79 1.58 -15.61
CA TYR A 349 -5.99 0.91 -14.58
C TYR A 349 -4.57 0.71 -15.09
N VAL A 350 -3.60 1.31 -14.47
CA VAL A 350 -2.21 1.21 -14.92
C VAL A 350 -1.32 0.87 -13.73
N GLN A 351 -0.72 -0.33 -13.75
CA GLN A 351 0.58 -0.51 -13.09
C GLN A 351 1.54 0.52 -13.67
N LEU A 352 2.49 1.01 -12.88
CA LEU A 352 3.56 1.83 -13.42
C LEU A 352 4.26 1.06 -14.53
N PRO A 353 4.20 1.52 -15.81
CA PRO A 353 4.75 0.79 -16.93
C PRO A 353 6.27 0.74 -16.84
N LEU A 354 6.86 -0.33 -17.36
CA LEU A 354 8.29 -0.40 -17.56
C LEU A 354 8.63 0.24 -18.93
N ASN A 355 9.39 1.31 -18.88
CA ASN A 355 9.99 1.91 -20.08
C ASN A 355 11.51 1.78 -19.96
N ALA A 356 12.04 0.62 -20.35
CA ALA A 356 13.45 0.30 -20.19
C ALA A 356 13.97 -0.55 -21.35
N ASN A 357 15.28 -0.47 -21.56
CA ASN A 357 16.01 -1.35 -22.46
C ASN A 357 16.64 -2.50 -21.68
N ASP A 358 16.72 -3.66 -22.31
CA ASP A 358 17.49 -4.80 -21.80
C ASP A 358 18.97 -4.42 -21.64
N ALA A 359 19.50 -4.62 -20.45
CA ALA A 359 20.86 -4.18 -20.08
C ALA A 359 21.98 -4.90 -20.84
N ILE A 360 21.69 -6.03 -21.49
CA ILE A 360 22.68 -6.77 -22.30
C ILE A 360 22.58 -6.35 -23.76
N SER A 361 21.39 -6.40 -24.34
CA SER A 361 21.20 -6.17 -25.79
C SER A 361 20.98 -4.72 -26.17
N GLY A 362 20.67 -3.84 -25.21
CA GLY A 362 20.27 -2.45 -25.45
C GLY A 362 18.91 -2.26 -26.12
N LYS A 363 18.17 -3.34 -26.39
CA LYS A 363 16.86 -3.29 -27.07
C LYS A 363 15.74 -2.98 -26.09
N PRO A 364 14.66 -2.27 -26.52
CA PRO A 364 13.48 -2.05 -25.69
C PRO A 364 12.88 -3.38 -25.23
N ILE A 365 12.48 -3.42 -23.94
CA ILE A 365 11.74 -4.56 -23.38
C ILE A 365 10.27 -4.36 -23.73
N THR A 366 9.66 -5.33 -24.39
CA THR A 366 8.26 -5.31 -24.84
C THR A 366 7.44 -6.47 -24.29
N ASP A 367 8.06 -7.56 -23.86
CA ASP A 367 7.41 -8.68 -23.17
C ASP A 367 7.65 -8.57 -21.67
N PHE A 368 6.65 -8.05 -20.96
CA PHE A 368 6.73 -7.84 -19.51
C PHE A 368 6.46 -9.10 -18.69
N THR A 369 6.02 -10.20 -19.30
CA THR A 369 5.71 -11.45 -18.59
C THR A 369 6.97 -12.22 -18.15
N ARG A 370 8.14 -11.83 -18.66
CA ARG A 370 9.42 -12.51 -18.41
C ARG A 370 10.50 -11.61 -17.85
N VAL A 371 10.17 -10.34 -17.63
CA VAL A 371 11.13 -9.34 -17.12
C VAL A 371 11.76 -9.83 -15.82
N ALA A 372 13.06 -9.58 -15.73
CA ALA A 372 13.82 -9.69 -14.49
C ALA A 372 14.67 -8.44 -14.29
N GLU A 373 15.01 -8.16 -13.04
CA GLU A 373 15.70 -6.93 -12.67
C GLU A 373 16.80 -7.26 -11.64
N ILE A 374 17.90 -6.51 -11.68
CA ILE A 374 18.97 -6.60 -10.68
C ILE A 374 19.24 -5.20 -10.13
N TRP A 375 19.09 -5.06 -8.83
CA TRP A 375 19.52 -3.85 -8.12
C TRP A 375 20.92 -4.07 -7.54
N VAL A 376 21.91 -3.42 -8.15
CA VAL A 376 23.29 -3.45 -7.66
C VAL A 376 23.43 -2.42 -6.55
N LYS A 377 24.00 -2.83 -5.40
CA LYS A 377 24.19 -1.93 -4.27
C LYS A 377 25.07 -0.74 -4.64
N GLY A 378 24.61 0.47 -4.34
CA GLY A 378 25.29 1.71 -4.66
C GLY A 378 25.04 2.23 -6.08
N GLU A 379 24.29 1.51 -6.92
CA GLU A 379 23.83 2.04 -8.20
C GLU A 379 22.48 2.76 -8.03
N PRO A 380 22.29 3.93 -8.65
CA PRO A 380 21.09 4.75 -8.46
C PRO A 380 19.86 4.20 -9.17
N LYS A 381 20.05 3.24 -10.09
CA LYS A 381 18.99 2.65 -10.92
C LYS A 381 19.11 1.13 -10.95
N VAL A 382 17.95 0.49 -10.94
CA VAL A 382 17.82 -0.95 -11.16
C VAL A 382 18.12 -1.26 -12.64
N ARG A 383 18.83 -2.35 -12.89
CA ARG A 383 19.11 -2.85 -14.24
C ARG A 383 17.99 -3.80 -14.68
N HIS A 384 17.48 -3.59 -15.89
CA HIS A 384 16.36 -4.37 -16.43
C HIS A 384 16.85 -5.38 -17.47
N TYR A 385 16.24 -6.55 -17.49
CA TYR A 385 16.56 -7.65 -18.39
C TYR A 385 15.27 -8.22 -19.00
N ALA A 386 15.32 -8.54 -20.29
CA ALA A 386 14.16 -9.07 -21.01
C ALA A 386 13.72 -10.48 -20.53
N SER A 387 14.55 -11.17 -19.76
CA SER A 387 14.21 -12.47 -19.20
C SER A 387 15.03 -12.81 -17.95
N ALA A 388 14.55 -13.77 -17.17
CA ALA A 388 15.25 -14.29 -16.01
C ALA A 388 16.61 -14.91 -16.41
N GLU A 389 16.69 -15.59 -17.55
CA GLU A 389 17.93 -16.17 -18.05
C GLU A 389 19.00 -15.10 -18.31
N SER A 390 18.60 -13.97 -18.92
CA SER A 390 19.50 -12.84 -19.16
C SER A 390 19.98 -12.23 -17.84
N ALA A 391 19.07 -12.03 -16.90
CA ALA A 391 19.40 -11.51 -15.58
C ALA A 391 20.37 -12.43 -14.80
N PHE A 392 20.11 -13.75 -14.76
CA PHE A 392 20.98 -14.70 -14.05
C PHE A 392 22.37 -14.83 -14.69
N SER A 393 22.40 -14.71 -15.99
CA SER A 393 23.66 -14.63 -16.74
C SER A 393 24.46 -13.36 -16.38
N ALA A 394 23.79 -12.21 -16.28
CA ALA A 394 24.41 -10.96 -15.85
C ALA A 394 24.81 -11.01 -14.36
N LEU A 395 24.03 -11.65 -13.51
CA LEU A 395 24.30 -11.83 -12.09
C LEU A 395 25.65 -12.51 -11.84
N ASP A 396 25.95 -13.58 -12.59
CA ASP A 396 27.24 -14.26 -12.52
C ASP A 396 28.41 -13.33 -12.88
N SER A 397 28.26 -12.54 -13.95
CA SER A 397 29.26 -11.56 -14.35
C SER A 397 29.46 -10.47 -13.28
N LEU A 398 28.38 -9.92 -12.75
CA LEU A 398 28.43 -8.90 -11.69
C LEU A 398 29.12 -9.42 -10.43
N LYS A 399 28.83 -10.65 -10.01
CA LYS A 399 29.50 -11.28 -8.87
C LYS A 399 31.02 -11.48 -9.13
N LYS A 400 31.41 -11.88 -10.33
CA LYS A 400 32.82 -12.00 -10.74
C LYS A 400 33.54 -10.65 -10.75
N GLU A 401 32.83 -9.56 -11.05
CA GLU A 401 33.31 -8.19 -10.96
C GLU A 401 33.37 -7.64 -9.52
N GLY A 402 32.98 -8.44 -8.53
CA GLY A 402 32.95 -8.04 -7.11
C GLY A 402 31.80 -7.09 -6.75
N LYS A 403 30.78 -6.98 -7.59
CA LYS A 403 29.59 -6.16 -7.30
C LYS A 403 28.73 -6.82 -6.23
N SER A 404 28.29 -6.04 -5.25
CA SER A 404 27.31 -6.45 -4.26
C SER A 404 25.90 -6.24 -4.84
N ILE A 405 25.08 -7.29 -4.73
CA ILE A 405 23.68 -7.24 -5.20
C ILE A 405 22.78 -6.88 -4.03
N ARG A 406 21.89 -5.91 -4.21
CA ARG A 406 20.86 -5.54 -3.24
C ARG A 406 19.68 -6.47 -3.33
N ALA A 407 19.11 -6.61 -4.54
CA ALA A 407 17.99 -7.49 -4.83
C ALA A 407 17.98 -7.98 -6.28
N ILE A 408 17.27 -9.07 -6.51
CA ILE A 408 16.96 -9.59 -7.84
C ILE A 408 15.44 -9.78 -7.89
N TYR A 409 14.81 -9.29 -8.96
CA TYR A 409 13.38 -9.44 -9.16
C TYR A 409 13.09 -10.24 -10.42
N ALA A 410 11.96 -10.95 -10.40
CA ALA A 410 11.39 -11.62 -11.57
C ALA A 410 9.89 -11.37 -11.63
N GLN A 411 9.34 -11.31 -12.84
CA GLN A 411 7.90 -11.15 -13.02
C GLN A 411 7.21 -12.51 -13.03
N ALA A 412 6.20 -12.69 -12.18
CA ALA A 412 5.38 -13.91 -12.17
C ALA A 412 4.63 -14.03 -13.48
N SER A 413 4.80 -15.18 -14.17
CA SER A 413 4.28 -15.39 -15.53
C SER A 413 2.77 -15.56 -15.59
N ASP A 414 2.13 -15.96 -14.50
CA ASP A 414 0.68 -16.20 -14.39
C ASP A 414 -0.10 -14.99 -13.86
N SER A 415 0.45 -14.29 -12.87
CA SER A 415 -0.23 -13.21 -12.18
C SER A 415 0.24 -11.81 -12.58
N GLY A 416 1.43 -11.71 -13.18
CA GLY A 416 2.06 -10.44 -13.48
C GLY A 416 2.58 -9.69 -12.24
N ILE A 417 2.71 -10.38 -11.10
CA ILE A 417 3.23 -9.79 -9.85
C ILE A 417 4.75 -9.79 -9.89
N LYS A 418 5.38 -8.71 -9.45
CA LYS A 418 6.82 -8.67 -9.21
C LYS A 418 7.16 -9.51 -7.97
N LEU A 419 8.19 -10.36 -8.07
CA LEU A 419 8.66 -11.25 -7.03
C LEU A 419 10.13 -10.95 -6.71
N LEU A 420 10.53 -11.17 -5.46
CA LEU A 420 11.94 -11.39 -5.13
C LEU A 420 12.37 -12.72 -5.76
N ALA A 421 13.36 -12.69 -6.64
CA ALA A 421 13.70 -13.86 -7.45
C ALA A 421 14.26 -15.02 -6.61
N ASP A 422 14.95 -14.74 -5.51
CA ASP A 422 15.47 -15.72 -4.57
C ASP A 422 14.38 -16.40 -3.72
N GLN A 423 13.18 -15.84 -3.68
CA GLN A 423 11.99 -16.39 -3.03
C GLN A 423 11.02 -17.04 -4.04
N ALA A 424 11.27 -16.87 -5.34
CA ALA A 424 10.40 -17.37 -6.39
C ALA A 424 10.70 -18.84 -6.76
N TRP A 425 9.69 -19.49 -7.30
CA TRP A 425 9.81 -20.77 -7.99
C TRP A 425 9.91 -20.53 -9.49
N PHE A 426 10.71 -21.32 -10.16
CA PHE A 426 10.88 -21.26 -11.60
C PHE A 426 10.41 -22.56 -12.24
N ALA A 427 9.91 -22.45 -13.47
CA ALA A 427 9.62 -23.62 -14.29
C ALA A 427 10.16 -23.40 -15.70
N THR A 428 10.65 -24.47 -16.33
CA THR A 428 10.99 -24.43 -17.74
C THR A 428 9.80 -24.86 -18.61
N ASP A 429 9.80 -24.45 -19.86
CA ASP A 429 9.04 -25.11 -20.92
C ASP A 429 9.89 -26.22 -21.60
N ALA A 430 9.33 -26.88 -22.62
CA ALA A 430 10.03 -27.90 -23.40
C ALA A 430 11.27 -27.38 -24.15
N LYS A 431 11.35 -26.06 -24.38
CA LYS A 431 12.51 -25.39 -25.00
C LYS A 431 13.53 -24.89 -23.95
N GLY A 432 13.26 -25.14 -22.68
CA GLY A 432 14.13 -24.74 -21.57
C GLY A 432 14.01 -23.28 -21.14
N ARG A 433 13.05 -22.50 -21.65
CA ARG A 433 12.83 -21.10 -21.25
C ARG A 433 12.24 -21.04 -19.85
N LEU A 434 12.73 -20.13 -19.02
CA LEU A 434 12.30 -19.94 -17.64
C LEU A 434 11.03 -19.06 -17.58
N SER A 435 10.17 -19.43 -16.63
CA SER A 435 9.04 -18.63 -16.16
C SER A 435 9.04 -18.64 -14.64
N ALA A 436 8.81 -17.48 -14.00
CA ALA A 436 8.80 -17.34 -12.55
C ALA A 436 7.36 -17.46 -12.00
N PHE A 437 7.24 -17.96 -10.77
CA PHE A 437 5.97 -18.15 -10.04
C PHE A 437 6.17 -17.88 -8.56
N LEU A 438 5.14 -17.34 -7.91
CA LEU A 438 5.15 -17.15 -6.47
C LEU A 438 5.15 -18.49 -5.72
N LEU A 439 4.32 -19.43 -6.15
CA LEU A 439 4.09 -20.70 -5.44
C LEU A 439 4.63 -21.90 -6.22
N LYS A 440 5.16 -22.87 -5.48
CA LYS A 440 5.65 -24.13 -6.04
C LYS A 440 4.60 -24.88 -6.86
N GLY A 441 3.35 -24.92 -6.37
CA GLY A 441 2.24 -25.55 -7.08
C GLY A 441 1.95 -24.93 -8.44
N GLN A 442 2.05 -23.62 -8.57
CA GLN A 442 1.89 -22.92 -9.85
C GLN A 442 3.01 -23.32 -10.84
N ALA A 443 4.25 -23.31 -10.37
CA ALA A 443 5.40 -23.77 -11.16
C ALA A 443 5.26 -25.23 -11.61
N GLN A 444 4.76 -26.11 -10.74
CA GLN A 444 4.48 -27.53 -11.06
C GLN A 444 3.41 -27.70 -12.14
N GLN A 445 2.31 -26.94 -12.05
CA GLN A 445 1.24 -26.96 -13.04
C GLN A 445 1.75 -26.48 -14.41
N TYR A 446 2.52 -25.39 -14.43
CA TYR A 446 3.13 -24.88 -15.67
C TYR A 446 4.11 -25.89 -16.27
N ALA A 447 5.04 -26.43 -15.50
CA ALA A 447 6.03 -27.40 -15.95
C ALA A 447 5.35 -28.65 -16.56
N LYS A 448 4.31 -29.18 -15.91
CA LYS A 448 3.50 -30.29 -16.42
C LYS A 448 2.81 -29.95 -17.76
N ALA A 449 2.21 -28.75 -17.85
CA ALA A 449 1.50 -28.32 -19.05
C ALA A 449 2.44 -28.01 -20.23
N LYS A 450 3.68 -27.58 -19.95
CA LYS A 450 4.64 -27.14 -20.98
C LYS A 450 5.78 -28.13 -21.23
N GLY A 451 5.77 -29.31 -20.58
CA GLY A 451 6.77 -30.36 -20.76
C GLY A 451 8.16 -30.01 -20.21
N GLY A 452 8.19 -29.27 -19.12
CA GLY A 452 9.41 -28.79 -18.49
C GLY A 452 9.65 -29.33 -17.08
N LYS A 453 10.47 -28.61 -16.29
CA LYS A 453 10.88 -28.96 -14.92
C LYS A 453 10.69 -27.78 -13.99
N VAL A 454 10.43 -28.04 -12.71
CA VAL A 454 10.41 -27.04 -11.64
C VAL A 454 11.84 -26.89 -11.09
N LEU A 455 12.24 -25.66 -10.83
CA LEU A 455 13.55 -25.27 -10.32
C LEU A 455 13.35 -24.27 -9.19
N ASP A 456 14.21 -24.28 -8.20
CA ASP A 456 14.38 -23.15 -7.29
C ASP A 456 15.29 -22.08 -7.93
N PHE A 457 15.55 -21.00 -7.21
CA PHE A 457 16.41 -19.92 -7.68
C PHE A 457 17.85 -20.39 -7.99
N THR A 458 18.41 -21.26 -7.15
CA THR A 458 19.78 -21.74 -7.30
C THR A 458 19.93 -22.56 -8.57
N ASP A 459 19.02 -23.51 -8.79
CA ASP A 459 19.01 -24.37 -9.97
C ASP A 459 18.71 -23.58 -11.25
N ALA A 460 17.78 -22.62 -11.20
CA ALA A 460 17.44 -21.77 -12.33
C ALA A 460 18.61 -20.86 -12.74
N SER A 461 19.30 -20.29 -11.74
CA SER A 461 20.49 -19.48 -11.97
C SER A 461 21.64 -20.30 -12.55
N ALA A 462 21.97 -21.46 -11.97
CA ALA A 462 23.02 -22.35 -12.46
C ALA A 462 22.75 -22.83 -13.90
N LYS A 463 21.51 -23.19 -14.21
CA LYS A 463 21.11 -23.60 -15.55
C LYS A 463 21.33 -22.48 -16.57
N SER A 464 20.97 -21.25 -16.25
CA SER A 464 21.11 -20.08 -17.14
C SER A 464 22.57 -19.76 -17.44
N ILE A 465 23.48 -20.01 -16.49
CA ILE A 465 24.93 -19.84 -16.68
C ILE A 465 25.50 -20.95 -17.57
N ALA A 466 25.06 -22.20 -17.39
CA ALA A 466 25.54 -23.36 -18.17
C ALA A 466 25.04 -23.35 -19.64
N SER A 467 24.04 -22.53 -19.98
CA SER A 467 23.47 -22.43 -21.32
C SER A 467 24.19 -21.41 -22.21
N ARG A 468 25.28 -20.81 -21.72
CA ARG A 468 26.22 -19.95 -22.46
C ARG A 468 27.25 -20.78 -23.19
#